data_c07196de820f9f8bb3522cb46bc6f491
#
_entry.id   c07196de820f9f8bb3522cb46bc6f491
#
_cell.length_a   1.000
_cell.length_b   1.000
_cell.length_c   1.000
_cell.angle_alpha   90.00
_cell.angle_beta   90.00
_cell.angle_gamma   90.00
#
_symmetry.space_group_name_H-M   'P 1'
#
loop_
_entity.id
_entity.type
_entity.pdbx_description
1 polymer ?
#
loop_
_entity_poly.entity_id
_entity_poly.type
_entity_poly.pdbx_seq_one_letter_code
_entity_poly.pdbx_strand_id
1 'polypeptide(L)'
;MKTLLFFESAAQSVPQSTAWYLADLGEYLGKQELYARQAPQKLKALKEHAIIESAVSSNRIEGVTIDPARVKEVVFGRAHLRDRDEEEVRGYRNALELLHTKSSSLAVSEDTIRKLHRLVRGGIGDAGEYKSRDSDIIERYPDGRVRIRFKTVTANATPRYMKLLVKAWQDCIK
;
A
#
# COMPACT_ATOMS: atom_id res chain seq x y z
N MET A 1 14.88 -14.73 -6.13
CA MET A 1 14.14 -13.48 -6.51
C MET A 1 15.15 -12.33 -6.45
N LYS A 2 15.29 -11.53 -7.55
CA LYS A 2 16.30 -10.45 -7.63
C LYS A 2 16.17 -9.41 -6.49
N THR A 3 14.96 -9.15 -6.04
CA THR A 3 14.68 -8.21 -4.94
C THR A 3 15.30 -8.63 -3.61
N LEU A 4 15.29 -9.92 -3.25
CA LEU A 4 15.92 -10.40 -2.02
C LEU A 4 17.43 -10.28 -2.08
N LEU A 5 18.04 -10.60 -3.24
CA LEU A 5 19.47 -10.41 -3.46
C LEU A 5 19.87 -8.93 -3.39
N PHE A 6 19.00 -8.03 -3.84
CA PHE A 6 19.23 -6.60 -3.74
C PHE A 6 19.24 -6.12 -2.29
N PHE A 7 18.32 -6.61 -1.43
CA PHE A 7 18.32 -6.29 0.00
C PHE A 7 19.61 -6.77 0.70
N GLU A 8 20.13 -7.94 0.33
CA GLU A 8 21.38 -8.45 0.88
C GLU A 8 22.60 -7.63 0.45
N SER A 9 22.59 -7.06 -0.74
CA SER A 9 23.71 -6.32 -1.33
C SER A 9 23.68 -4.81 -1.13
N ALA A 10 22.48 -4.21 -1.01
CA ALA A 10 22.28 -2.76 -0.98
C ALA A 10 22.50 -2.12 0.39
N ALA A 11 22.75 -2.91 1.43
CA ALA A 11 22.92 -2.41 2.81
C ALA A 11 24.19 -1.57 3.03
N GLN A 12 24.94 -1.19 1.99
CA GLN A 12 26.31 -0.74 2.19
C GLN A 12 26.59 0.73 1.90
N SER A 13 25.71 1.47 1.23
CA SER A 13 25.92 2.91 1.07
C SER A 13 24.61 3.67 0.80
N VAL A 14 24.38 4.70 1.57
CA VAL A 14 23.32 5.68 1.32
C VAL A 14 23.95 6.81 0.51
N PRO A 15 23.42 7.16 -0.69
CA PRO A 15 23.88 8.32 -1.44
C PRO A 15 23.81 9.59 -0.58
N GLN A 16 24.79 10.48 -0.70
CA GLN A 16 24.85 11.71 0.10
C GLN A 16 23.56 12.54 0.00
N SER A 17 22.96 12.64 -1.18
CA SER A 17 21.67 13.30 -1.38
C SER A 17 20.55 12.68 -0.55
N THR A 18 20.49 11.35 -0.46
CA THR A 18 19.52 10.63 0.36
C THR A 18 19.72 10.90 1.86
N ALA A 19 20.99 11.01 2.31
CA ALA A 19 21.28 11.35 3.70
C ALA A 19 20.75 12.74 4.09
N TRP A 20 20.84 13.73 3.20
CA TRP A 20 20.23 15.05 3.42
C TRP A 20 18.71 14.99 3.50
N TYR A 21 18.05 14.25 2.60
CA TYR A 21 16.60 14.06 2.68
C TYR A 21 16.16 13.37 3.98
N LEU A 22 16.95 12.44 4.49
CA LEU A 22 16.65 11.79 5.78
C LEU A 22 16.79 12.78 6.95
N ALA A 23 17.77 13.67 6.90
CA ALA A 23 17.92 14.74 7.90
C ALA A 23 16.72 15.71 7.87
N ASP A 24 16.32 16.16 6.68
CA ASP A 24 15.14 17.02 6.49
C ASP A 24 13.87 16.36 7.00
N LEU A 25 13.67 15.07 6.69
CA LEU A 25 12.53 14.29 7.19
C LEU A 25 12.53 14.20 8.73
N GLY A 26 13.70 14.03 9.35
CA GLY A 26 13.84 14.01 10.80
C GLY A 26 13.44 15.35 11.43
N GLU A 27 13.88 16.47 10.82
CA GLU A 27 13.51 17.80 11.24
C GLU A 27 11.99 18.05 11.11
N TYR A 28 11.38 17.65 9.98
CA TYR A 28 9.94 17.81 9.76
C TYR A 28 9.12 16.95 10.72
N LEU A 29 9.55 15.74 11.06
CA LEU A 29 8.92 14.90 12.08
C LEU A 29 8.91 15.60 13.45
N GLY A 30 10.03 16.20 13.85
CA GLY A 30 10.10 16.96 15.09
C GLY A 30 9.18 18.19 15.08
N LYS A 31 9.14 18.95 13.98
CA LYS A 31 8.23 20.08 13.80
C LYS A 31 6.76 19.67 13.80
N GLN A 32 6.42 18.52 13.23
CA GLN A 32 5.05 18.01 13.17
C GLN A 32 4.44 17.86 14.57
N GLU A 33 5.21 17.40 15.54
CA GLU A 33 4.73 17.24 16.91
C GLU A 33 4.34 18.59 17.55
N LEU A 34 5.09 19.64 17.27
CA LEU A 34 4.78 21.01 17.72
C LEU A 34 3.48 21.52 17.09
N TYR A 35 3.32 21.35 15.78
CA TYR A 35 2.11 21.77 15.07
C TYR A 35 0.88 20.97 15.51
N ALA A 36 1.03 19.68 15.81
CA ALA A 36 -0.03 18.83 16.27
C ALA A 36 -0.67 19.33 17.57
N ARG A 37 0.14 19.91 18.46
CA ARG A 37 -0.33 20.49 19.72
C ARG A 37 -1.00 21.86 19.56
N GLN A 38 -0.62 22.64 18.54
CA GLN A 38 -1.09 24.01 18.35
C GLN A 38 -2.45 24.13 17.65
N ALA A 39 -2.79 23.21 16.76
CA ALA A 39 -3.99 23.31 15.94
C ALA A 39 -4.64 21.95 15.63
N PRO A 40 -5.13 21.21 16.63
CA PRO A 40 -5.63 19.84 16.45
C PRO A 40 -6.83 19.75 15.49
N GLN A 41 -7.67 20.79 15.45
CA GLN A 41 -8.83 20.81 14.55
C GLN A 41 -8.43 21.01 13.08
N LYS A 42 -7.43 21.86 12.80
CA LYS A 42 -6.88 22.05 11.45
C LYS A 42 -6.22 20.77 10.96
N LEU A 43 -5.48 20.08 11.84
CA LEU A 43 -4.86 18.81 11.52
C LEU A 43 -5.86 17.70 11.24
N LYS A 44 -6.99 17.68 11.98
CA LYS A 44 -8.07 16.73 11.70
C LYS A 44 -8.63 16.93 10.29
N ALA A 45 -8.92 18.18 9.91
CA ALA A 45 -9.41 18.49 8.57
C ALA A 45 -8.41 18.14 7.47
N LEU A 46 -7.11 18.45 7.69
CA LEU A 46 -6.04 18.09 6.75
C LEU A 46 -5.88 16.57 6.62
N LYS A 47 -5.98 15.84 7.73
CA LYS A 47 -5.93 14.37 7.72
C LYS A 47 -7.10 13.78 6.93
N GLU A 48 -8.32 14.27 7.13
CA GLU A 48 -9.49 13.84 6.38
C GLU A 48 -9.29 14.10 4.87
N HIS A 49 -8.81 15.28 4.51
CA HIS A 49 -8.51 15.62 3.12
C HIS A 49 -7.43 14.69 2.54
N ALA A 50 -6.34 14.48 3.26
CA ALA A 50 -5.26 13.61 2.83
C ALA A 50 -5.71 12.14 2.64
N ILE A 51 -6.60 11.64 3.47
CA ILE A 51 -7.18 10.30 3.32
C ILE A 51 -8.02 10.21 2.03
N ILE A 52 -8.84 11.22 1.75
CA ILE A 52 -9.61 11.28 0.50
C ILE A 52 -8.68 11.27 -0.70
N GLU A 53 -7.73 12.21 -0.74
CA GLU A 53 -6.78 12.33 -1.85
C GLU A 53 -5.98 11.05 -2.06
N SER A 54 -5.46 10.46 -0.99
CA SER A 54 -4.71 9.21 -1.07
C SER A 54 -5.57 8.05 -1.58
N ALA A 55 -6.80 7.91 -1.09
CA ALA A 55 -7.69 6.83 -1.50
C ALA A 55 -8.11 6.98 -2.97
N VAL A 56 -8.47 8.19 -3.40
CA VAL A 56 -8.93 8.43 -4.78
C VAL A 56 -7.77 8.38 -5.77
N SER A 57 -6.66 9.06 -5.47
CA SER A 57 -5.53 9.17 -6.39
C SER A 57 -4.81 7.84 -6.60
N SER A 58 -4.59 7.07 -5.53
CA SER A 58 -3.95 5.76 -5.63
C SER A 58 -4.79 4.77 -6.44
N ASN A 59 -6.10 4.73 -6.19
CA ASN A 59 -6.99 3.85 -6.94
C ASN A 59 -7.13 4.27 -8.40
N ARG A 60 -7.10 5.59 -8.69
CA ARG A 60 -7.13 6.09 -10.08
C ARG A 60 -5.90 5.66 -10.90
N ILE A 61 -4.73 5.55 -10.28
CA ILE A 61 -3.52 5.02 -10.94
C ILE A 61 -3.75 3.58 -11.41
N GLU A 62 -4.51 2.80 -10.66
CA GLU A 62 -4.88 1.42 -10.99
C GLU A 62 -6.11 1.32 -11.92
N GLY A 63 -6.62 2.46 -12.41
CA GLY A 63 -7.78 2.51 -13.31
C GLY A 63 -9.14 2.49 -12.62
N VAL A 64 -9.17 2.53 -11.29
CA VAL A 64 -10.40 2.59 -10.48
C VAL A 64 -10.88 4.03 -10.40
N THR A 65 -12.13 4.29 -10.76
CA THR A 65 -12.72 5.63 -10.76
C THR A 65 -14.07 5.65 -10.05
N ILE A 66 -14.32 6.71 -9.30
CA ILE A 66 -15.62 6.93 -8.64
C ILE A 66 -16.15 8.32 -8.98
N ASP A 67 -17.46 8.45 -8.93
CA ASP A 67 -18.15 9.71 -9.12
C ASP A 67 -17.68 10.74 -8.07
N PRO A 68 -17.14 11.91 -8.49
CA PRO A 68 -16.67 12.95 -7.57
C PRO A 68 -17.73 13.38 -6.53
N ALA A 69 -19.01 13.36 -6.90
CA ALA A 69 -20.10 13.71 -5.98
C ALA A 69 -20.26 12.70 -4.84
N ARG A 70 -19.81 11.45 -5.03
CA ARG A 70 -19.92 10.37 -4.05
C ARG A 70 -18.67 10.12 -3.20
N VAL A 71 -17.54 10.77 -3.55
CA VAL A 71 -16.25 10.53 -2.88
C VAL A 71 -16.38 10.58 -1.35
N LYS A 72 -17.00 11.63 -0.80
CA LYS A 72 -17.14 11.79 0.66
C LYS A 72 -17.98 10.69 1.28
N GLU A 73 -19.07 10.31 0.62
CA GLU A 73 -19.96 9.24 1.11
C GLU A 73 -19.29 7.87 1.03
N VAL A 74 -18.54 7.61 -0.04
CA VAL A 74 -17.77 6.38 -0.21
C VAL A 74 -16.64 6.31 0.81
N VAL A 75 -15.88 7.37 1.02
CA VAL A 75 -14.71 7.36 1.92
C VAL A 75 -15.12 7.37 3.39
N PHE A 76 -16.05 8.23 3.81
CA PHE A 76 -16.39 8.40 5.23
C PHE A 76 -17.80 7.98 5.60
N GLY A 77 -18.69 7.86 4.62
CA GLY A 77 -20.10 7.57 4.87
C GLY A 77 -20.38 6.10 5.11
N ARG A 78 -21.64 5.81 5.45
CA ARG A 78 -22.23 4.47 5.50
C ARG A 78 -23.05 4.19 4.24
N ALA A 79 -22.70 4.84 3.12
CA ALA A 79 -23.43 4.66 1.88
C ALA A 79 -23.35 3.20 1.43
N HIS A 80 -24.43 2.71 0.87
CA HIS A 80 -24.43 1.47 0.12
C HIS A 80 -23.50 1.65 -1.09
N LEU A 81 -22.49 0.79 -1.22
CA LEU A 81 -21.54 0.82 -2.32
C LEU A 81 -22.23 0.28 -3.59
N ARG A 82 -22.05 0.97 -4.72
CA ARG A 82 -22.76 0.68 -5.97
C ARG A 82 -22.07 -0.37 -6.81
N ASP A 83 -20.76 -0.36 -6.77
CA ASP A 83 -19.92 -1.17 -7.63
C ASP A 83 -18.58 -1.52 -6.97
N ARG A 84 -17.78 -2.27 -7.70
CA ARG A 84 -16.46 -2.71 -7.28
C ARG A 84 -15.50 -1.56 -7.04
N ASP A 85 -15.57 -0.51 -7.84
CA ASP A 85 -14.66 0.63 -7.74
C ASP A 85 -14.87 1.36 -6.41
N GLU A 86 -16.13 1.56 -6.00
CA GLU A 86 -16.45 2.12 -4.70
C GLU A 86 -16.00 1.20 -3.53
N GLU A 87 -16.11 -0.14 -3.71
CA GLU A 87 -15.61 -1.11 -2.73
C GLU A 87 -14.09 -1.04 -2.56
N GLU A 88 -13.34 -0.95 -3.66
CA GLU A 88 -11.87 -0.86 -3.64
C GLU A 88 -11.41 0.46 -2.98
N VAL A 89 -12.03 1.60 -3.31
CA VAL A 89 -11.73 2.88 -2.66
C VAL A 89 -12.04 2.85 -1.16
N ARG A 90 -13.19 2.31 -0.76
CA ARG A 90 -13.55 2.13 0.65
C ARG A 90 -12.57 1.20 1.37
N GLY A 91 -12.20 0.10 0.73
CA GLY A 91 -11.25 -0.87 1.26
C GLY A 91 -9.87 -0.27 1.47
N TYR A 92 -9.39 0.50 0.50
CA TYR A 92 -8.12 1.24 0.61
C TYR A 92 -8.14 2.23 1.78
N ARG A 93 -9.20 3.02 1.92
CA ARG A 93 -9.40 3.93 3.07
C ARG A 93 -9.35 3.19 4.41
N ASN A 94 -10.00 2.04 4.50
CA ASN A 94 -10.00 1.24 5.73
C ASN A 94 -8.60 0.69 6.06
N ALA A 95 -7.82 0.32 5.05
CA ALA A 95 -6.42 -0.08 5.21
C ALA A 95 -5.56 1.08 5.70
N LEU A 96 -5.71 2.28 5.14
CA LEU A 96 -5.02 3.50 5.60
C LEU A 96 -5.37 3.83 7.05
N GLU A 97 -6.66 3.76 7.42
CA GLU A 97 -7.08 4.01 8.80
C GLU A 97 -6.45 3.03 9.78
N LEU A 98 -6.41 1.74 9.43
CA LEU A 98 -5.73 0.73 10.24
C LEU A 98 -4.25 1.07 10.44
N LEU A 99 -3.55 1.43 9.37
CA LEU A 99 -2.15 1.81 9.42
C LEU A 99 -1.91 3.03 10.30
N HIS A 100 -2.73 4.08 10.13
CA HIS A 100 -2.58 5.33 10.90
C HIS A 100 -2.98 5.22 12.36
N THR A 101 -3.93 4.34 12.69
CA THR A 101 -4.40 4.19 14.09
C THR A 101 -3.64 3.17 14.90
N LYS A 102 -3.02 2.18 14.24
CA LYS A 102 -2.35 1.05 14.90
C LYS A 102 -0.89 0.86 14.49
N SER A 103 -0.27 1.88 13.86
CA SER A 103 1.12 1.79 13.36
C SER A 103 2.12 1.27 14.40
N SER A 104 2.02 1.73 15.63
CA SER A 104 2.93 1.32 16.71
C SER A 104 2.78 -0.15 17.15
N SER A 105 1.63 -0.77 16.87
CA SER A 105 1.33 -2.16 17.23
C SER A 105 1.31 -3.12 16.04
N LEU A 106 1.43 -2.60 14.81
CA LEU A 106 1.43 -3.40 13.59
C LEU A 106 2.86 -3.76 13.20
N ALA A 107 3.25 -4.99 13.47
CA ALA A 107 4.50 -5.52 12.95
C ALA A 107 4.37 -5.77 11.44
N VAL A 108 5.47 -5.57 10.69
CA VAL A 108 5.57 -6.05 9.31
C VAL A 108 5.66 -7.57 9.35
N SER A 109 4.57 -8.21 8.99
CA SER A 109 4.40 -9.67 9.03
C SER A 109 3.54 -10.15 7.87
N GLU A 110 3.60 -11.44 7.60
CA GLU A 110 2.75 -12.09 6.60
C GLU A 110 1.26 -11.85 6.90
N ASP A 111 0.86 -11.97 8.16
CA ASP A 111 -0.53 -11.76 8.59
C ASP A 111 -0.99 -10.32 8.40
N THR A 112 -0.11 -9.35 8.70
CA THR A 112 -0.41 -7.93 8.47
C THR A 112 -0.60 -7.64 6.99
N ILE A 113 0.27 -8.18 6.12
CA ILE A 113 0.16 -8.01 4.66
C ILE A 113 -1.13 -8.62 4.15
N ARG A 114 -1.46 -9.84 4.57
CA ARG A 114 -2.72 -10.51 4.19
C ARG A 114 -3.95 -9.76 4.70
N LYS A 115 -3.88 -9.21 5.92
CA LYS A 115 -4.95 -8.38 6.48
C LYS A 115 -5.18 -7.10 5.67
N LEU A 116 -4.12 -6.40 5.28
CA LEU A 116 -4.21 -5.23 4.43
C LEU A 116 -4.78 -5.60 3.04
N HIS A 117 -4.31 -6.68 2.44
CA HIS A 117 -4.85 -7.19 1.18
C HIS A 117 -6.35 -7.48 1.29
N ARG A 118 -6.80 -8.12 2.37
CA ARG A 118 -8.22 -8.39 2.62
C ARG A 118 -9.04 -7.11 2.73
N LEU A 119 -8.52 -6.08 3.41
CA LEU A 119 -9.21 -4.80 3.54
C LEU A 119 -9.35 -4.10 2.18
N VAL A 120 -8.26 -4.04 1.40
CA VAL A 120 -8.25 -3.37 0.10
C VAL A 120 -9.15 -4.09 -0.91
N ARG A 121 -9.14 -5.42 -0.93
CA ARG A 121 -9.94 -6.22 -1.87
C ARG A 121 -11.41 -6.34 -1.49
N GLY A 122 -11.79 -5.94 -0.28
CA GLY A 122 -13.18 -6.04 0.17
C GLY A 122 -13.71 -7.46 0.17
N GLY A 123 -14.88 -7.68 -0.41
CA GLY A 123 -15.57 -8.98 -0.47
C GLY A 123 -15.13 -9.90 -1.61
N ILE A 124 -14.07 -9.60 -2.35
CA ILE A 124 -13.62 -10.41 -3.50
C ILE A 124 -12.99 -11.71 -3.02
N GLY A 125 -13.30 -12.81 -3.67
CA GLY A 125 -13.04 -14.18 -3.22
C GLY A 125 -11.59 -14.59 -2.93
N ASP A 126 -10.57 -13.79 -3.37
CA ASP A 126 -9.17 -14.01 -3.06
C ASP A 126 -8.62 -13.04 -1.98
N ALA A 127 -9.50 -12.30 -1.33
CA ALA A 127 -9.14 -11.28 -0.34
C ALA A 127 -8.36 -11.85 0.85
N GLY A 128 -7.11 -11.45 0.98
CA GLY A 128 -6.20 -11.93 2.02
C GLY A 128 -5.60 -13.31 1.75
N GLU A 129 -5.84 -13.90 0.58
CA GLU A 129 -5.27 -15.18 0.20
C GLU A 129 -4.10 -15.02 -0.77
N TYR A 130 -3.24 -16.03 -0.84
CA TYR A 130 -2.23 -16.13 -1.87
C TYR A 130 -2.86 -16.54 -3.19
N LYS A 131 -2.27 -16.10 -4.29
CA LYS A 131 -2.72 -16.52 -5.61
C LYS A 131 -2.71 -18.04 -5.74
N SER A 132 -3.77 -18.60 -6.31
CA SER A 132 -3.93 -20.04 -6.56
C SER A 132 -3.42 -20.46 -7.95
N ARG A 133 -3.15 -19.49 -8.84
CA ARG A 133 -2.68 -19.73 -10.21
C ARG A 133 -1.47 -18.86 -10.52
N ASP A 134 -0.61 -19.36 -11.39
CA ASP A 134 0.51 -18.59 -11.90
C ASP A 134 -0.04 -17.45 -12.78
N SER A 135 0.53 -16.26 -12.62
CA SER A 135 0.13 -15.06 -13.36
C SER A 135 1.36 -14.22 -13.67
N ASP A 136 1.81 -14.27 -14.91
CA ASP A 136 2.92 -13.42 -15.37
C ASP A 136 2.39 -12.07 -15.87
N ILE A 137 3.22 -11.05 -15.82
CA ILE A 137 2.92 -9.75 -16.42
C ILE A 137 3.24 -9.86 -17.91
N ILE A 138 2.21 -9.74 -18.72
CA ILE A 138 2.30 -9.87 -20.16
C ILE A 138 1.96 -8.55 -20.86
N GLU A 139 2.61 -8.32 -21.97
CA GLU A 139 2.31 -7.25 -22.91
C GLU A 139 1.60 -7.87 -24.13
N ARG A 140 0.44 -7.34 -24.47
CA ARG A 140 -0.32 -7.74 -25.65
C ARG A 140 -0.21 -6.66 -26.70
N TYR A 141 0.19 -7.03 -27.90
CA TYR A 141 0.29 -6.14 -29.04
C TYR A 141 -1.00 -6.16 -29.86
N PRO A 142 -1.31 -5.09 -30.62
CA PRO A 142 -2.50 -5.06 -31.49
C PRO A 142 -2.55 -6.17 -32.53
N ASP A 143 -1.40 -6.70 -32.94
CA ASP A 143 -1.27 -7.81 -33.89
C ASP A 143 -1.47 -9.20 -33.25
N GLY A 144 -1.86 -9.26 -31.98
CA GLY A 144 -2.11 -10.50 -31.25
C GLY A 144 -0.87 -11.13 -30.62
N ARG A 145 0.33 -10.61 -30.88
CA ARG A 145 1.55 -11.11 -30.21
C ARG A 145 1.48 -10.86 -28.72
N VAL A 146 2.03 -11.81 -27.95
CA VAL A 146 2.13 -11.73 -26.49
C VAL A 146 3.59 -11.84 -26.09
N ARG A 147 4.04 -10.94 -25.24
CA ARG A 147 5.38 -10.95 -24.66
C ARG A 147 5.29 -11.00 -23.13
N ILE A 148 6.02 -11.91 -22.51
CA ILE A 148 6.17 -11.90 -21.05
C ILE A 148 7.12 -10.75 -20.68
N ARG A 149 6.60 -9.74 -20.00
CA ARG A 149 7.38 -8.59 -19.50
C ARG A 149 8.09 -8.95 -18.19
N PHE A 150 7.39 -9.67 -17.33
CA PHE A 150 7.94 -10.09 -16.06
C PHE A 150 7.33 -11.45 -15.66
N LYS A 151 8.22 -12.40 -15.39
CA LYS A 151 7.83 -13.71 -14.87
C LYS A 151 7.72 -13.64 -13.36
N THR A 152 6.52 -13.84 -12.83
CA THR A 152 6.26 -13.77 -11.40
C THR A 152 6.69 -15.04 -10.68
N VAL A 153 6.76 -14.97 -9.35
CA VAL A 153 6.88 -16.16 -8.51
C VAL A 153 5.65 -17.05 -8.73
N THR A 154 5.84 -18.36 -8.84
CA THR A 154 4.73 -19.29 -9.00
C THR A 154 3.80 -19.29 -7.79
N ALA A 155 2.55 -19.68 -7.99
CA ALA A 155 1.56 -19.76 -6.92
C ALA A 155 2.07 -20.62 -5.75
N ASN A 156 2.56 -21.81 -6.05
CA ASN A 156 3.10 -22.75 -5.03
C ASN A 156 4.30 -22.19 -4.26
N ALA A 157 5.12 -21.35 -4.89
CA ALA A 157 6.30 -20.76 -4.25
C ALA A 157 5.99 -19.46 -3.49
N THR A 158 4.85 -18.80 -3.76
CA THR A 158 4.50 -17.50 -3.19
C THR A 158 4.54 -17.48 -1.66
N PRO A 159 3.98 -18.44 -0.90
CA PRO A 159 4.03 -18.42 0.56
C PRO A 159 5.47 -18.46 1.10
N ARG A 160 6.33 -19.29 0.49
CA ARG A 160 7.75 -19.35 0.89
C ARG A 160 8.47 -18.02 0.65
N TYR A 161 8.27 -17.41 -0.51
CA TYR A 161 8.92 -16.13 -0.82
C TYR A 161 8.37 -14.98 0.00
N MET A 162 7.11 -15.01 0.43
CA MET A 162 6.57 -14.03 1.35
C MET A 162 7.25 -14.11 2.73
N LYS A 163 7.44 -15.31 3.26
CA LYS A 163 8.20 -15.51 4.51
C LYS A 163 9.63 -14.98 4.41
N LEU A 164 10.32 -15.26 3.28
CA LEU A 164 11.66 -14.75 3.05
C LEU A 164 11.69 -13.21 2.95
N LEU A 165 10.69 -12.59 2.32
CA LEU A 165 10.58 -11.14 2.22
C LEU A 165 10.40 -10.50 3.60
N VAL A 166 9.49 -11.04 4.41
CA VAL A 166 9.26 -10.54 5.79
C VAL A 166 10.52 -10.70 6.64
N LYS A 167 11.19 -11.84 6.53
CA LYS A 167 12.45 -12.06 7.24
C LYS A 167 13.54 -11.07 6.81
N ALA A 168 13.73 -10.88 5.49
CA ALA A 168 14.71 -9.92 4.98
C ALA A 168 14.43 -8.50 5.49
N TRP A 169 13.16 -8.08 5.52
CA TRP A 169 12.77 -6.81 6.13
C TRP A 169 13.16 -6.73 7.60
N GLN A 170 12.80 -7.73 8.39
CA GLN A 170 13.09 -7.77 9.83
C GLN A 170 14.59 -7.74 10.12
N ASP A 171 15.39 -8.34 9.27
CA ASP A 171 16.85 -8.36 9.40
C ASP A 171 17.48 -7.02 9.01
N CYS A 172 16.86 -6.25 8.10
CA CYS A 172 17.33 -4.92 7.69
C CYS A 172 17.05 -3.80 8.71
N ILE A 173 16.04 -3.95 9.59
CA ILE A 173 15.64 -2.91 10.57
C ILE A 173 16.25 -3.12 11.96
N LYS A 174 17.07 -4.13 12.13
CA LYS A 174 17.85 -4.37 13.37
C LYS A 174 19.15 -3.62 13.35
#